data_e8e530e87b6a7c5639aebe4be141a09b
#
_entry.id   e8e530e87b6a7c5639aebe4be141a09b
#
_cell.length_a   1.000
_cell.length_b   1.000
_cell.length_c   1.000
_cell.angle_alpha   90.00
_cell.angle_beta   90.00
_cell.angle_gamma   90.00
#
_symmetry.space_group_name_H-M   'P 1'
#
loop_
_entity.id
_entity.type
_entity.pdbx_description
1 polymer ?
#
loop_
_entity_poly.entity_id
_entity_poly.type
_entity_poly.pdbx_seq_one_letter_code
_entity_poly.pdbx_strand_id
1 'polypeptide(L)'
;MSLPSPRASRALLALTVVAAGVFGSGLAANAGSTGTRPSALPTLDKSAPASVLVNAQGMTLYVFAHDKMNTSNCYDTSAFKCATYWPPLLLPTHYVMHNASAKSTWGVAMRKDGSRQLTYYGAPLYTWIKDKKPGDMTGQGVGGVWWVVTV
;
A
#
# COMPACT_ATOMS: atom_id res chain seq x y z
N MET A 1 11.19 38.72 -59.60
CA MET A 1 9.84 39.32 -59.79
C MET A 1 9.23 39.29 -58.40
N SER A 2 9.45 40.34 -57.64
CA SER A 2 8.54 41.47 -57.33
C SER A 2 7.54 41.09 -56.25
N LEU A 3 7.79 41.61 -55.04
CA LEU A 3 6.89 41.93 -53.97
C LEU A 3 5.71 42.83 -54.47
N PRO A 4 4.64 43.04 -53.72
CA PRO A 4 4.71 43.79 -52.48
C PRO A 4 3.67 43.43 -51.39
N SER A 5 3.96 43.91 -50.22
CA SER A 5 3.06 44.22 -49.09
C SER A 5 2.19 45.47 -49.41
N PRO A 6 1.05 45.70 -48.77
CA PRO A 6 0.95 46.80 -47.83
C PRO A 6 0.06 46.52 -46.59
N ARG A 7 0.46 47.02 -45.45
CA ARG A 7 0.07 48.25 -44.70
C ARG A 7 -1.41 48.44 -44.39
N ALA A 8 -1.66 48.43 -43.12
CA ALA A 8 -2.01 49.49 -42.15
C ALA A 8 -3.52 49.62 -41.92
N SER A 9 -4.03 49.67 -40.70
CA SER A 9 -4.21 50.88 -39.89
C SER A 9 -5.18 50.60 -38.72
N ARG A 10 -4.78 51.00 -37.55
CA ARG A 10 -5.48 51.76 -36.52
C ARG A 10 -6.99 51.50 -36.28
N ALA A 11 -7.33 51.18 -35.04
CA ALA A 11 -8.18 52.01 -34.19
C ALA A 11 -8.10 51.64 -32.72
N LEU A 12 -7.70 52.61 -31.93
CA LEU A 12 -7.86 52.64 -30.49
C LEU A 12 -9.38 52.74 -30.17
N LEU A 13 -9.83 52.01 -29.18
CA LEU A 13 -10.90 52.50 -28.30
C LEU A 13 -10.62 52.01 -26.90
N ALA A 14 -10.25 52.94 -26.05
CA ALA A 14 -10.22 52.80 -24.62
C ALA A 14 -11.65 52.81 -24.09
N LEU A 15 -12.02 51.84 -23.30
CA LEU A 15 -13.17 51.95 -22.41
C LEU A 15 -12.74 51.50 -21.02
N THR A 16 -12.51 52.49 -20.18
CA THR A 16 -12.39 52.34 -18.74
C THR A 16 -13.76 52.03 -18.17
N VAL A 17 -13.90 50.87 -17.55
CA VAL A 17 -14.98 50.63 -16.59
C VAL A 17 -14.35 50.35 -15.25
N VAL A 18 -14.45 51.33 -14.38
CA VAL A 18 -14.26 51.17 -12.94
C VAL A 18 -15.52 50.53 -12.41
N ALA A 19 -15.41 49.37 -11.83
CA ALA A 19 -16.45 48.79 -11.00
C ALA A 19 -15.85 48.22 -9.74
N ALA A 20 -16.36 48.71 -8.68
CA ALA A 20 -16.03 48.56 -7.27
C ALA A 20 -15.90 47.14 -6.79
N GLY A 21 -15.09 47.03 -5.75
CA GLY A 21 -14.75 45.85 -5.02
C GLY A 21 -15.89 45.01 -4.45
N VAL A 22 -15.63 43.74 -4.44
CA VAL A 22 -16.14 42.85 -3.42
C VAL A 22 -14.92 42.05 -2.89
N PHE A 23 -14.52 42.38 -1.70
CA PHE A 23 -13.61 41.54 -0.92
C PHE A 23 -14.32 40.21 -0.61
N GLY A 24 -14.25 39.28 -1.53
CA GLY A 24 -14.55 37.89 -1.23
C GLY A 24 -13.35 37.27 -0.54
N SER A 25 -13.41 37.11 0.78
CA SER A 25 -12.49 36.28 1.53
C SER A 25 -12.62 34.87 1.00
N GLY A 26 -11.83 34.56 0.00
CA GLY A 26 -11.62 33.17 -0.45
C GLY A 26 -10.97 32.41 0.72
N LEU A 27 -11.77 31.65 1.44
CA LEU A 27 -11.28 30.56 2.25
C LEU A 27 -10.49 29.67 1.28
N ALA A 28 -9.17 29.77 1.33
CA ALA A 28 -8.30 28.78 0.77
C ALA A 28 -8.69 27.47 1.47
N ALA A 29 -9.49 26.66 0.78
CA ALA A 29 -9.64 25.27 1.15
C ALA A 29 -8.25 24.68 1.08
N ASN A 30 -7.63 24.61 2.25
CA ASN A 30 -6.45 23.81 2.46
C ASN A 30 -6.90 22.38 2.19
N ALA A 31 -6.75 21.95 0.93
CA ALA A 31 -6.81 20.55 0.58
C ALA A 31 -5.63 19.91 1.33
N GLY A 32 -5.84 19.70 2.62
CA GLY A 32 -5.03 18.85 3.42
C GLY A 32 -4.99 17.53 2.67
N SER A 33 -3.89 17.28 1.97
CA SER A 33 -3.52 15.96 1.58
C SER A 33 -3.55 15.14 2.86
N THR A 34 -4.67 14.50 3.11
CA THR A 34 -4.73 13.37 4.03
C THR A 34 -3.92 12.28 3.35
N GLY A 35 -2.61 12.46 3.38
CA GLY A 35 -1.69 11.37 3.16
C GLY A 35 -2.09 10.32 4.17
N THR A 36 -2.91 9.37 3.73
CA THR A 36 -3.23 8.17 4.48
C THR A 36 -1.89 7.56 4.80
N ARG A 37 -1.41 7.82 6.01
CA ARG A 37 -0.23 7.16 6.54
C ARG A 37 -0.55 5.67 6.43
N PRO A 38 0.13 4.89 5.59
CA PRO A 38 -0.17 3.48 5.50
C PRO A 38 0.01 2.93 6.91
N SER A 39 -1.09 2.47 7.50
CA SER A 39 -1.03 1.69 8.73
C SER A 39 -0.26 0.44 8.35
N ALA A 40 1.04 0.40 8.66
CA ALA A 40 1.89 -0.70 8.23
C ALA A 40 1.53 -2.00 8.98
N LEU A 41 0.81 -1.88 10.10
CA LEU A 41 0.40 -3.04 10.88
C LEU A 41 -0.98 -3.54 10.43
N PRO A 42 -1.13 -4.86 10.32
CA PRO A 42 -2.41 -5.51 10.06
C PRO A 42 -3.45 -5.21 11.12
N THR A 43 -4.71 -5.34 10.75
CA THR A 43 -5.88 -5.25 11.64
C THR A 43 -6.60 -6.59 11.68
N LEU A 44 -7.57 -6.71 12.60
CA LEU A 44 -8.42 -7.88 12.70
C LEU A 44 -9.69 -7.68 11.88
N ASP A 45 -9.98 -8.61 10.98
CA ASP A 45 -11.30 -8.76 10.42
C ASP A 45 -12.14 -9.64 11.34
N LYS A 46 -13.11 -9.01 12.02
CA LYS A 46 -14.04 -9.67 12.93
C LYS A 46 -15.29 -10.17 12.21
N SER A 47 -15.46 -9.90 10.94
CA SER A 47 -16.62 -10.33 10.14
C SER A 47 -16.49 -11.76 9.63
N ALA A 48 -15.26 -12.29 9.58
CA ALA A 48 -15.00 -13.68 9.24
C ALA A 48 -15.45 -14.64 10.38
N PRO A 49 -15.72 -15.91 10.08
CA PRO A 49 -16.10 -16.92 11.08
C PRO A 49 -15.11 -17.08 12.25
N ALA A 50 -13.84 -16.75 12.01
CA ALA A 50 -12.81 -16.57 13.04
C ALA A 50 -12.16 -15.20 12.79
N SER A 51 -11.79 -14.49 13.87
CA SER A 51 -11.05 -13.22 13.72
C SER A 51 -9.73 -13.50 13.01
N VAL A 52 -9.57 -13.02 11.79
CA VAL A 52 -8.36 -13.20 10.97
C VAL A 52 -7.59 -11.91 10.84
N LEU A 53 -6.27 -12.01 10.69
CA LEU A 53 -5.46 -10.86 10.36
C LEU A 53 -5.64 -10.48 8.89
N VAL A 54 -5.82 -9.18 8.65
CA VAL A 54 -5.89 -8.59 7.32
C VAL A 54 -4.90 -7.44 7.20
N ASN A 55 -4.42 -7.17 5.99
CA ASN A 55 -3.61 -5.99 5.71
C ASN A 55 -4.47 -4.71 5.66
N ALA A 56 -3.85 -3.56 5.39
CA ALA A 56 -4.53 -2.27 5.31
C ALA A 56 -5.61 -2.20 4.21
N GLN A 57 -5.59 -3.09 3.23
CA GLN A 57 -6.59 -3.22 2.17
C GLN A 57 -7.69 -4.24 2.51
N GLY A 58 -7.68 -4.82 3.72
CA GLY A 58 -8.63 -5.84 4.15
C GLY A 58 -8.34 -7.25 3.58
N MET A 59 -7.20 -7.45 2.93
CA MET A 59 -6.83 -8.75 2.36
C MET A 59 -6.29 -9.68 3.45
N THR A 60 -6.74 -10.92 3.43
CA THR A 60 -6.36 -11.95 4.40
C THR A 60 -4.86 -12.22 4.40
N LEU A 61 -4.32 -12.44 5.61
CA LEU A 61 -2.91 -12.74 5.80
C LEU A 61 -2.71 -14.22 6.15
N TYR A 62 -1.64 -14.76 5.60
CA TYR A 62 -1.27 -16.16 5.69
C TYR A 62 0.13 -16.34 6.25
N VAL A 63 0.37 -17.53 6.79
CA VAL A 63 1.69 -18.04 7.20
C VAL A 63 2.02 -19.30 6.42
N PHE A 64 3.30 -19.54 6.22
CA PHE A 64 3.85 -20.69 5.52
C PHE A 64 4.49 -21.69 6.51
N ALA A 65 4.02 -22.91 6.53
CA ALA A 65 4.46 -23.92 7.51
C ALA A 65 5.95 -24.28 7.42
N HIS A 66 6.59 -24.01 6.28
CA HIS A 66 8.03 -24.27 6.10
C HIS A 66 8.92 -23.07 6.43
N ASP A 67 8.34 -21.95 6.86
CA ASP A 67 9.11 -20.82 7.37
C ASP A 67 9.68 -21.16 8.76
N LYS A 68 10.75 -20.43 9.11
CA LYS A 68 11.30 -20.47 10.48
C LYS A 68 11.02 -19.14 11.16
N MET A 69 11.18 -19.10 12.48
CA MET A 69 11.01 -17.86 13.25
C MET A 69 11.84 -16.73 12.63
N ASN A 70 11.18 -15.65 12.26
CA ASN A 70 11.77 -14.46 11.62
C ASN A 70 12.58 -14.76 10.34
N THR A 71 12.28 -15.87 9.66
CA THR A 71 12.99 -16.27 8.44
C THR A 71 12.01 -16.82 7.42
N SER A 72 11.92 -16.15 6.28
CA SER A 72 11.12 -16.60 5.15
C SER A 72 11.87 -17.65 4.33
N ASN A 73 11.17 -18.69 3.91
CA ASN A 73 11.63 -19.68 2.93
C ASN A 73 10.85 -19.59 1.60
N CYS A 74 9.89 -18.68 1.50
CA CYS A 74 9.10 -18.47 0.28
C CYS A 74 9.81 -17.48 -0.65
N TYR A 75 10.55 -18.03 -1.60
CA TYR A 75 11.23 -17.29 -2.68
C TYR A 75 10.90 -17.89 -4.04
N ASP A 76 11.00 -17.09 -5.07
CA ASP A 76 10.90 -17.58 -6.43
C ASP A 76 12.16 -18.37 -6.80
N THR A 77 11.95 -19.52 -7.43
CA THR A 77 12.98 -20.37 -8.01
C THR A 77 12.64 -20.65 -9.47
N SER A 78 13.50 -21.35 -10.17
CA SER A 78 13.22 -21.83 -11.55
C SER A 78 12.02 -22.80 -11.58
N ALA A 79 11.87 -23.62 -10.53
CA ALA A 79 10.84 -24.65 -10.45
C ALA A 79 9.50 -24.16 -9.88
N PHE A 80 9.53 -23.15 -8.97
CA PHE A 80 8.33 -22.71 -8.29
C PHE A 80 8.39 -21.21 -7.96
N LYS A 81 7.30 -20.50 -8.19
CA LYS A 81 7.17 -19.05 -8.01
C LYS A 81 6.47 -18.72 -6.69
N CYS A 82 7.10 -19.10 -5.56
CA CYS A 82 6.50 -18.95 -4.24
C CYS A 82 6.12 -17.50 -3.92
N ALA A 83 7.07 -16.58 -4.00
CA ALA A 83 6.83 -15.17 -3.65
C ALA A 83 5.95 -14.43 -4.67
N THR A 84 5.85 -14.94 -5.91
CA THR A 84 4.90 -14.46 -6.91
C THR A 84 3.46 -14.85 -6.54
N TYR A 85 3.24 -16.09 -6.13
CA TYR A 85 1.90 -16.56 -5.73
C TYR A 85 1.52 -16.10 -4.32
N TRP A 86 2.48 -16.02 -3.44
CA TRP A 86 2.35 -15.61 -2.05
C TRP A 86 3.21 -14.38 -1.77
N PRO A 87 2.76 -13.19 -2.20
CA PRO A 87 3.50 -11.95 -1.98
C PRO A 87 3.75 -11.72 -0.49
N PRO A 88 5.01 -11.48 -0.09
CA PRO A 88 5.34 -11.16 1.30
C PRO A 88 4.74 -9.81 1.69
N LEU A 89 4.26 -9.69 2.93
CA LEU A 89 3.81 -8.42 3.48
C LEU A 89 5.05 -7.61 3.88
N LEU A 90 5.46 -6.70 3.01
CA LEU A 90 6.66 -5.90 3.21
C LEU A 90 6.37 -4.64 4.02
N LEU A 91 7.33 -4.27 4.86
CA LEU A 91 7.34 -2.99 5.55
C LEU A 91 7.98 -1.92 4.66
N PRO A 92 7.43 -0.69 4.65
CA PRO A 92 8.07 0.44 4.00
C PRO A 92 9.51 0.65 4.54
N THR A 93 10.42 1.09 3.68
CA THR A 93 11.84 1.28 4.03
C THR A 93 12.04 2.17 5.26
N HIS A 94 11.19 3.20 5.41
CA HIS A 94 11.28 4.15 6.52
C HIS A 94 10.44 3.77 7.75
N TYR A 95 9.82 2.58 7.74
CA TYR A 95 9.01 2.16 8.87
C TYR A 95 9.90 1.67 10.01
N VAL A 96 9.81 2.33 11.16
CA VAL A 96 10.50 1.94 12.37
C VAL A 96 9.54 1.17 13.27
N MET A 97 9.89 -0.09 13.57
CA MET A 97 9.18 -0.88 14.57
C MET A 97 9.62 -0.41 15.96
N HIS A 98 8.72 0.27 16.66
CA HIS A 98 8.92 0.53 18.08
C HIS A 98 8.59 -0.75 18.87
N ASN A 99 9.50 -1.16 19.75
CA ASN A 99 9.37 -2.36 20.61
C ASN A 99 9.46 -3.73 19.89
N ALA A 100 10.24 -3.85 18.82
CA ALA A 100 10.59 -5.15 18.25
C ALA A 100 11.53 -5.90 19.19
N SER A 101 10.98 -6.63 20.16
CA SER A 101 11.72 -7.60 20.97
C SER A 101 11.41 -9.02 20.47
N ALA A 102 12.25 -10.01 20.82
CA ALA A 102 12.01 -11.39 20.46
C ALA A 102 10.68 -11.98 21.01
N LYS A 103 10.07 -11.29 21.97
CA LYS A 103 8.75 -11.63 22.56
C LYS A 103 7.63 -10.71 22.04
N SER A 104 7.92 -9.83 21.10
CA SER A 104 6.91 -8.92 20.53
C SER A 104 5.97 -9.67 19.61
N THR A 105 4.68 -9.34 19.66
CA THR A 105 3.68 -9.86 18.74
C THR A 105 4.04 -9.56 17.28
N TRP A 106 4.64 -8.41 17.03
CA TRP A 106 5.08 -7.95 15.71
C TRP A 106 6.60 -7.92 15.62
N GLY A 107 7.14 -8.41 14.53
CA GLY A 107 8.57 -8.44 14.25
C GLY A 107 8.89 -8.25 12.78
N VAL A 108 10.15 -8.45 12.42
CA VAL A 108 10.66 -8.29 11.07
C VAL A 108 11.54 -9.47 10.70
N ALA A 109 11.24 -10.09 9.57
CA ALA A 109 12.15 -11.02 8.88
C ALA A 109 12.90 -10.24 7.79
N MET A 110 14.24 -10.29 7.84
CA MET A 110 15.08 -9.79 6.75
C MET A 110 15.12 -10.83 5.64
N ARG A 111 14.66 -10.46 4.46
CA ARG A 111 14.67 -11.32 3.29
C ARG A 111 16.04 -11.30 2.59
N LYS A 112 16.30 -12.32 1.75
CA LYS A 112 17.58 -12.45 1.01
C LYS A 112 17.86 -11.29 0.06
N ASP A 113 16.81 -10.61 -0.41
CA ASP A 113 16.88 -9.44 -1.28
C ASP A 113 17.03 -8.11 -0.51
N GLY A 114 17.21 -8.17 0.82
CA GLY A 114 17.32 -7.01 1.69
C GLY A 114 15.98 -6.38 2.08
N SER A 115 14.86 -6.85 1.53
CA SER A 115 13.55 -6.34 1.91
C SER A 115 13.16 -6.81 3.32
N ARG A 116 12.28 -6.02 3.97
CA ARG A 116 11.83 -6.23 5.34
C ARG A 116 10.41 -6.75 5.32
N GLN A 117 10.21 -8.00 5.74
CA GLN A 117 8.89 -8.62 5.80
C GLN A 117 8.35 -8.58 7.23
N LEU A 118 7.10 -8.17 7.39
CA LEU A 118 6.42 -8.19 8.69
C LEU A 118 6.21 -9.62 9.16
N THR A 119 6.40 -9.84 10.47
CA THR A 119 6.11 -11.11 11.13
C THR A 119 5.10 -10.94 12.27
N TYR A 120 4.33 -11.98 12.52
CA TYR A 120 3.41 -12.11 13.65
C TYR A 120 3.83 -13.28 14.51
N TYR A 121 4.17 -13.05 15.78
CA TYR A 121 4.83 -14.03 16.66
C TYR A 121 6.01 -14.75 15.98
N GLY A 122 6.78 -14.00 15.18
CA GLY A 122 7.92 -14.52 14.42
C GLY A 122 7.57 -15.25 13.12
N ALA A 123 6.31 -15.51 12.83
CA ALA A 123 5.89 -16.10 11.56
C ALA A 123 5.82 -15.03 10.46
N PRO A 124 6.57 -15.15 9.35
CA PRO A 124 6.47 -14.24 8.21
C PRO A 124 5.06 -14.21 7.62
N LEU A 125 4.58 -13.01 7.25
CA LEU A 125 3.23 -12.82 6.76
C LEU A 125 3.20 -12.64 5.24
N TYR A 126 2.16 -13.20 4.62
CA TYR A 126 1.94 -13.20 3.18
C TYR A 126 0.50 -12.86 2.83
N THR A 127 0.28 -12.41 1.59
CA THR A 127 -1.02 -12.39 0.95
C THR A 127 -1.11 -13.54 -0.06
N TRP A 128 -2.31 -13.80 -0.58
CA TRP A 128 -2.54 -14.79 -1.63
C TRP A 128 -3.02 -14.11 -2.91
N ILE A 129 -2.36 -14.38 -4.04
CA ILE A 129 -2.67 -13.72 -5.32
C ILE A 129 -4.10 -13.99 -5.84
N LYS A 130 -4.72 -15.10 -5.41
CA LYS A 130 -6.09 -15.44 -5.82
C LYS A 130 -7.17 -14.85 -4.93
N ASP A 131 -6.84 -14.31 -3.78
CA ASP A 131 -7.77 -13.48 -3.02
C ASP A 131 -7.97 -12.16 -3.77
N LYS A 132 -9.21 -11.82 -4.13
CA LYS A 132 -9.52 -10.69 -5.00
C LYS A 132 -10.22 -9.54 -4.27
N LYS A 133 -10.77 -9.81 -3.10
CA LYS A 133 -11.51 -8.82 -2.29
C LYS A 133 -11.35 -9.10 -0.81
N PRO A 134 -11.59 -8.12 0.05
CA PRO A 134 -11.67 -8.31 1.49
C PRO A 134 -12.59 -9.48 1.87
N GLY A 135 -12.14 -10.30 2.83
CA GLY A 135 -12.85 -11.48 3.29
C GLY A 135 -12.59 -12.76 2.48
N ASP A 136 -11.92 -12.68 1.32
CA ASP A 136 -11.47 -13.89 0.63
C ASP A 136 -10.42 -14.62 1.47
N MET A 137 -10.56 -15.95 1.57
CA MET A 137 -9.64 -16.85 2.28
C MET A 137 -9.32 -18.07 1.44
N THR A 138 -9.18 -17.88 0.11
CA THR A 138 -9.01 -18.97 -0.85
C THR A 138 -7.64 -19.66 -0.75
N GLY A 139 -6.74 -19.06 0.04
CA GLY A 139 -5.40 -19.61 0.33
C GLY A 139 -5.38 -20.60 1.50
N GLN A 140 -6.47 -20.71 2.27
CA GLN A 140 -6.53 -21.59 3.43
C GLN A 140 -6.30 -23.05 3.04
N GLY A 141 -5.31 -23.71 3.64
CA GLY A 141 -5.00 -25.12 3.43
C GLY A 141 -4.32 -25.43 2.10
N VAL A 142 -3.96 -24.44 1.29
CA VAL A 142 -3.29 -24.68 -0.01
C VAL A 142 -2.00 -25.47 0.21
N GLY A 143 -1.89 -26.58 -0.52
CA GLY A 143 -0.75 -27.50 -0.45
C GLY A 143 -0.53 -28.14 0.92
N GLY A 144 -1.46 -28.00 1.87
CA GLY A 144 -1.31 -28.45 3.25
C GLY A 144 -0.29 -27.67 4.07
N VAL A 145 0.19 -26.52 3.56
CA VAL A 145 1.29 -25.75 4.17
C VAL A 145 0.99 -24.25 4.32
N TRP A 146 -0.15 -23.76 3.81
CA TRP A 146 -0.55 -22.36 3.93
C TRP A 146 -1.78 -22.21 4.81
N TRP A 147 -1.72 -21.30 5.79
CA TRP A 147 -2.77 -21.16 6.79
C TRP A 147 -3.07 -19.69 7.05
N VAL A 148 -4.35 -19.34 7.19
CA VAL A 148 -4.76 -18.01 7.65
C VAL A 148 -4.26 -17.77 9.07
N VAL A 149 -3.96 -16.52 9.39
CA VAL A 149 -3.59 -16.12 10.75
C VAL A 149 -4.85 -15.78 11.53
N THR A 150 -5.18 -16.59 12.50
CA THR A 150 -6.29 -16.36 13.43
C THR A 150 -5.79 -15.84 14.78
N VAL A 151 -6.62 -15.08 15.50
CA VAL A 151 -6.34 -14.50 16.82
C VAL A 151 -7.55 -14.65 17.75
#